data_72c845a201ad6681a6508951a74ee758
#
_entry.id   72c845a201ad6681a6508951a74ee758
#
_cell.length_a   1.000
_cell.length_b   1.000
_cell.length_c   1.000
_cell.angle_alpha   90.00
_cell.angle_beta   90.00
_cell.angle_gamma   90.00
#
_symmetry.space_group_name_H-M   'P 1'
#
loop_
_entity.id
_entity.type
_entity.pdbx_description
1 polymer ?
#
loop_
_entity_poly.entity_id
_entity_poly.type
_entity_poly.pdbx_seq_one_letter_code
_entity_poly.pdbx_strand_id
1 'polypeptide(L)'
;MKRRSFVKATLITGMAGSVLAKTGMAKSISKKSGTGFYELRVYTLKNNIQQKLVEDYFQNAAIPALNRLGSNNIGVFTELKPEGQTKIFVLIPFYSINDFLKVENQLADDAAYQQQAAAYLNAPLNAPAYERIESSLLQAFTGMPELEVPEQKPRIFELRRYESPTEYAGKKKIEMFNEGREIGIFKRLGFKPVFYSETVIGGFRPNLFYMVTFDDMDAHDRLWKAFGSDPEWNRLKTMPQYPDALVSRITPTFLVPEPFSQI
;
A
#
# COMPACT_ATOMS: atom_id res chain seq x y z
N MET A 1 -46.29 -59.59 3.11
CA MET A 1 -47.31 -59.58 4.19
C MET A 1 -47.29 -58.23 4.82
N LYS A 2 -48.37 -57.44 4.60
CA LYS A 2 -49.31 -56.85 5.56
C LYS A 2 -48.63 -55.96 6.63
N ARG A 3 -49.06 -54.73 6.97
CA ARG A 3 -50.35 -54.04 6.81
C ARG A 3 -50.16 -52.51 7.01
N ARG A 4 -50.99 -51.75 6.37
CA ARG A 4 -51.40 -50.37 6.47
C ARG A 4 -51.82 -49.97 7.91
N SER A 5 -51.69 -48.71 8.29
CA SER A 5 -52.78 -48.00 8.95
C SER A 5 -52.63 -46.45 8.78
N PHE A 6 -53.70 -45.89 8.28
CA PHE A 6 -54.06 -44.47 8.16
C PHE A 6 -54.52 -43.92 9.51
N VAL A 7 -54.24 -42.67 9.84
CA VAL A 7 -55.15 -41.86 10.67
C VAL A 7 -55.21 -40.44 10.12
N LYS A 8 -56.43 -39.95 10.14
CA LYS A 8 -57.03 -38.83 9.44
C LYS A 8 -56.69 -37.44 10.07
N ALA A 9 -56.90 -36.46 9.22
CA ALA A 9 -56.85 -35.01 9.39
C ALA A 9 -57.69 -34.45 10.53
N THR A 10 -57.25 -33.28 11.03
CA THR A 10 -58.17 -32.25 11.50
C THR A 10 -57.58 -30.87 11.14
N LEU A 11 -58.33 -30.12 10.33
CA LEU A 11 -58.15 -28.73 10.01
C LEU A 11 -58.47 -27.88 11.24
N ILE A 12 -57.62 -26.94 11.58
CA ILE A 12 -57.98 -25.75 12.36
C ILE A 12 -57.41 -24.52 11.64
N THR A 13 -58.33 -23.71 11.13
CA THR A 13 -58.06 -22.39 10.51
C THR A 13 -57.74 -21.38 11.61
N GLY A 14 -56.61 -20.77 11.53
CA GLY A 14 -56.22 -19.64 12.37
C GLY A 14 -55.42 -18.65 11.54
N MET A 15 -56.05 -17.52 11.16
CA MET A 15 -55.38 -16.35 10.61
C MET A 15 -54.50 -15.70 11.68
N ALA A 16 -53.21 -15.56 11.40
CA ALA A 16 -52.38 -14.61 12.09
C ALA A 16 -51.29 -14.14 11.13
N GLY A 17 -51.17 -12.81 11.03
CA GLY A 17 -50.40 -12.11 10.03
C GLY A 17 -48.88 -12.40 10.08
N SER A 18 -48.36 -12.68 8.92
CA SER A 18 -46.90 -12.83 8.70
C SER A 18 -46.23 -11.46 8.63
N VAL A 19 -45.58 -11.09 9.73
CA VAL A 19 -44.52 -10.06 9.69
C VAL A 19 -43.31 -10.65 8.99
N LEU A 20 -43.08 -10.26 7.75
CA LEU A 20 -41.84 -10.55 7.03
C LEU A 20 -40.71 -9.79 7.72
N ALA A 21 -40.00 -10.43 8.63
CA ALA A 21 -38.68 -9.99 9.08
C ALA A 21 -37.72 -10.14 7.88
N LYS A 22 -37.39 -9.02 7.24
CA LYS A 22 -36.25 -8.93 6.34
C LYS A 22 -34.99 -9.18 7.19
N THR A 23 -34.56 -10.44 7.27
CA THR A 23 -33.21 -10.76 7.71
C THR A 23 -32.26 -10.24 6.65
N GLY A 24 -31.71 -9.04 6.90
CA GLY A 24 -30.57 -8.54 6.17
C GLY A 24 -29.42 -9.51 6.37
N MET A 25 -29.12 -10.32 5.35
CA MET A 25 -27.86 -11.05 5.28
C MET A 25 -26.75 -10.01 5.26
N ALA A 26 -26.16 -9.74 6.43
CA ALA A 26 -24.88 -9.09 6.50
C ALA A 26 -23.91 -9.96 5.69
N LYS A 27 -23.50 -9.45 4.51
CA LYS A 27 -22.48 -10.08 3.71
C LYS A 27 -21.21 -10.07 4.59
N SER A 28 -20.89 -11.22 5.17
CA SER A 28 -19.63 -11.44 5.85
C SER A 28 -18.54 -11.12 4.83
N ILE A 29 -17.88 -9.98 4.99
CA ILE A 29 -16.66 -9.67 4.24
C ILE A 29 -15.63 -10.66 4.76
N SER A 30 -15.47 -11.76 4.05
CA SER A 30 -14.37 -12.69 4.24
C SER A 30 -13.08 -11.88 4.15
N LYS A 31 -12.39 -11.69 5.28
CA LYS A 31 -11.05 -11.10 5.31
C LYS A 31 -10.19 -11.98 4.41
N LYS A 32 -9.86 -11.52 3.21
CA LYS A 32 -8.97 -12.24 2.31
C LYS A 32 -7.62 -12.34 3.03
N SER A 33 -7.28 -13.51 3.54
CA SER A 33 -5.99 -13.80 4.13
C SER A 33 -4.97 -13.95 2.99
N GLY A 34 -4.29 -12.89 2.68
CA GLY A 34 -3.22 -12.85 1.67
C GLY A 34 -2.30 -11.67 1.94
N THR A 35 -1.05 -11.82 1.54
CA THR A 35 -0.08 -10.72 1.55
C THR A 35 -0.49 -9.70 0.50
N GLY A 36 -0.64 -8.42 0.86
CA GLY A 36 -0.99 -7.34 -0.05
C GLY A 36 0.09 -7.07 -1.10
N PHE A 37 -0.30 -6.43 -2.18
CA PHE A 37 0.61 -5.92 -3.20
C PHE A 37 0.50 -4.41 -3.26
N TYR A 38 1.58 -3.76 -3.63
CA TYR A 38 1.60 -2.31 -3.85
C TYR A 38 2.22 -2.02 -5.20
N GLU A 39 1.68 -1.02 -5.89
CA GLU A 39 2.42 -0.35 -6.95
C GLU A 39 2.98 0.95 -6.39
N LEU A 40 4.30 1.10 -6.46
CA LEU A 40 4.98 2.36 -6.19
C LEU A 40 5.33 3.01 -7.53
N ARG A 41 4.62 4.09 -7.87
CA ARG A 41 4.91 4.93 -9.05
C ARG A 41 5.69 6.16 -8.64
N VAL A 42 6.69 6.51 -9.44
CA VAL A 42 7.43 7.78 -9.29
C VAL A 42 7.32 8.53 -10.61
N TYR A 43 6.61 9.64 -10.57
CA TYR A 43 6.52 10.58 -11.69
C TYR A 43 7.68 11.56 -11.64
N THR A 44 8.37 11.76 -12.74
CA THR A 44 9.35 12.84 -12.93
C THR A 44 8.71 13.93 -13.78
N LEU A 45 8.76 15.17 -13.31
CA LEU A 45 8.02 16.30 -13.84
C LEU A 45 8.98 17.44 -14.20
N LYS A 46 8.75 18.08 -15.34
CA LYS A 46 9.58 19.16 -15.85
C LYS A 46 9.25 20.53 -15.24
N ASN A 47 7.99 20.73 -14.87
CA ASN A 47 7.49 22.03 -14.43
C ASN A 47 6.18 21.91 -13.64
N ASN A 48 5.73 23.03 -13.08
CA ASN A 48 4.50 23.12 -12.28
C ASN A 48 3.22 22.81 -13.07
N ILE A 49 3.23 22.94 -14.42
CA ILE A 49 2.06 22.59 -15.24
C ILE A 49 1.86 21.08 -15.24
N GLN A 50 2.95 20.32 -15.43
CA GLN A 50 2.91 18.87 -15.34
C GLN A 50 2.56 18.42 -13.91
N GLN A 51 3.13 19.08 -12.91
CA GLN A 51 2.83 18.76 -11.51
C GLN A 51 1.33 18.90 -11.23
N LYS A 52 0.76 20.07 -11.55
CA LYS A 52 -0.66 20.29 -11.34
C LYS A 52 -1.53 19.30 -12.13
N LEU A 53 -1.17 18.97 -13.35
CA LEU A 53 -1.93 18.03 -14.18
C LEU A 53 -1.93 16.61 -13.57
N VAL A 54 -0.80 16.15 -13.02
CA VAL A 54 -0.70 14.86 -12.34
C VAL A 54 -1.44 14.88 -11.01
N GLU A 55 -1.34 15.96 -10.23
CA GLU A 55 -2.11 16.14 -8.98
C GLU A 55 -3.62 16.13 -9.24
N ASP A 56 -4.09 16.93 -10.20
CA ASP A 56 -5.51 16.98 -10.59
C ASP A 56 -6.01 15.61 -11.09
N TYR A 57 -5.18 14.87 -11.83
CA TYR A 57 -5.48 13.51 -12.28
C TYR A 57 -5.68 12.56 -11.10
N PHE A 58 -4.77 12.56 -10.12
CA PHE A 58 -4.92 11.68 -8.95
C PHE A 58 -6.10 12.09 -8.09
N GLN A 59 -6.24 13.38 -7.79
CA GLN A 59 -7.30 13.88 -6.93
C GLN A 59 -8.70 13.62 -7.51
N ASN A 60 -8.91 13.93 -8.81
CA ASN A 60 -10.25 14.02 -9.39
C ASN A 60 -10.65 12.78 -10.20
N ALA A 61 -9.68 11.97 -10.66
CA ALA A 61 -9.96 10.84 -11.54
C ALA A 61 -9.44 9.51 -10.97
N ALA A 62 -8.13 9.38 -10.75
CA ALA A 62 -7.52 8.09 -10.42
C ALA A 62 -7.94 7.56 -9.05
N ILE A 63 -7.82 8.35 -7.98
CA ILE A 63 -8.19 7.92 -6.62
C ILE A 63 -9.68 7.53 -6.55
N PRO A 64 -10.64 8.35 -7.02
CA PRO A 64 -12.05 7.96 -7.01
C PRO A 64 -12.33 6.66 -7.79
N ALA A 65 -11.69 6.47 -8.94
CA ALA A 65 -11.87 5.26 -9.75
C ALA A 65 -11.25 4.03 -9.08
N LEU A 66 -10.01 4.12 -8.61
CA LEU A 66 -9.33 3.05 -7.91
C LEU A 66 -10.07 2.62 -6.64
N ASN A 67 -10.64 3.57 -5.89
CA ASN A 67 -11.47 3.26 -4.72
C ASN A 67 -12.73 2.46 -5.11
N ARG A 68 -13.38 2.78 -6.25
CA ARG A 68 -14.51 1.97 -6.77
C ARG A 68 -14.09 0.54 -7.12
N LEU A 69 -12.84 0.35 -7.54
CA LEU A 69 -12.26 -0.96 -7.86
C LEU A 69 -11.72 -1.70 -6.62
N GLY A 70 -11.80 -1.08 -5.43
CA GLY A 70 -11.41 -1.68 -4.16
C GLY A 70 -9.99 -1.34 -3.69
N SER A 71 -9.19 -0.59 -4.48
CA SER A 71 -7.91 -0.04 -4.01
C SER A 71 -8.19 1.22 -3.19
N ASN A 72 -8.01 1.13 -1.89
CA ASN A 72 -8.20 2.23 -0.94
C ASN A 72 -6.88 2.60 -0.29
N ASN A 73 -6.86 3.73 0.42
CA ASN A 73 -5.66 4.21 1.11
C ASN A 73 -4.50 4.46 0.13
N ILE A 74 -4.80 5.18 -0.95
CA ILE A 74 -3.81 5.55 -1.96
C ILE A 74 -3.00 6.73 -1.42
N GLY A 75 -1.68 6.55 -1.34
CA GLY A 75 -0.76 7.61 -0.94
C GLY A 75 -0.25 8.39 -2.14
N VAL A 76 -0.32 9.72 -2.06
CA VAL A 76 0.29 10.63 -3.03
C VAL A 76 1.16 11.62 -2.28
N PHE A 77 2.43 11.72 -2.67
CA PHE A 77 3.42 12.46 -1.93
C PHE A 77 4.34 13.25 -2.86
N THR A 78 4.87 14.37 -2.35
CA THR A 78 5.99 15.10 -2.93
C THR A 78 7.21 15.03 -2.00
N GLU A 79 8.40 15.35 -2.52
CA GLU A 79 9.61 15.38 -1.69
C GLU A 79 9.57 16.56 -0.72
N LEU A 80 9.91 16.32 0.55
CA LEU A 80 10.01 17.36 1.58
C LEU A 80 11.05 18.44 1.20
N LYS A 81 12.14 18.04 0.57
CA LYS A 81 13.20 18.91 0.03
C LYS A 81 13.58 18.36 -1.33
N PRO A 82 12.94 18.83 -2.42
CA PRO A 82 13.24 18.34 -3.75
C PRO A 82 14.67 18.75 -4.17
N GLU A 83 15.41 17.79 -4.70
CA GLU A 83 16.70 18.00 -5.34
C GLU A 83 16.54 17.70 -6.84
N GLY A 84 16.64 18.74 -7.69
CA GLY A 84 16.51 18.60 -9.13
C GLY A 84 15.07 18.66 -9.64
N GLN A 85 14.69 17.73 -10.51
CA GLN A 85 13.33 17.70 -11.08
C GLN A 85 12.29 17.31 -10.01
N THR A 86 11.13 17.97 -10.07
CA THR A 86 10.00 17.63 -9.18
C THR A 86 9.56 16.19 -9.39
N LYS A 87 9.31 15.48 -8.28
CA LYS A 87 8.79 14.11 -8.31
C LYS A 87 7.51 13.99 -7.49
N ILE A 88 6.57 13.20 -8.02
CA ILE A 88 5.38 12.75 -7.27
C ILE A 88 5.51 11.24 -7.08
N PHE A 89 5.40 10.81 -5.82
CA PHE A 89 5.41 9.41 -5.42
C PHE A 89 3.99 8.96 -5.15
N VAL A 90 3.57 7.86 -5.73
CA VAL A 90 2.23 7.32 -5.57
C VAL A 90 2.31 5.87 -5.12
N LEU A 91 1.68 5.57 -3.99
CA LEU A 91 1.55 4.21 -3.46
C LEU A 91 0.11 3.74 -3.65
N ILE A 92 -0.10 2.71 -4.45
CA ILE A 92 -1.41 2.15 -4.76
C ILE A 92 -1.49 0.73 -4.20
N PRO A 93 -2.30 0.48 -3.16
CA PRO A 93 -2.47 -0.85 -2.59
C PRO A 93 -3.42 -1.72 -3.42
N PHE A 94 -3.12 -3.02 -3.50
CA PHE A 94 -3.96 -4.05 -4.11
C PHE A 94 -4.07 -5.26 -3.17
N TYR A 95 -5.25 -5.86 -3.08
CA TYR A 95 -5.44 -7.06 -2.25
C TYR A 95 -4.83 -8.32 -2.87
N SER A 96 -4.65 -8.34 -4.20
CA SER A 96 -4.05 -9.46 -4.91
C SER A 96 -3.35 -9.01 -6.18
N ILE A 97 -2.45 -9.85 -6.68
CA ILE A 97 -1.82 -9.64 -7.99
C ILE A 97 -2.85 -9.59 -9.14
N ASN A 98 -3.95 -10.33 -9.02
CA ASN A 98 -5.00 -10.30 -10.03
C ASN A 98 -5.74 -8.95 -10.08
N ASP A 99 -5.89 -8.27 -8.94
CA ASP A 99 -6.48 -6.94 -8.90
C ASP A 99 -5.56 -5.92 -9.60
N PHE A 100 -4.24 -6.01 -9.36
CA PHE A 100 -3.24 -5.22 -10.08
C PHE A 100 -3.29 -5.47 -11.61
N LEU A 101 -3.31 -6.73 -12.04
CA LEU A 101 -3.29 -7.08 -13.47
C LEU A 101 -4.57 -6.67 -14.23
N LYS A 102 -5.67 -6.45 -13.55
CA LYS A 102 -6.95 -6.08 -14.16
C LYS A 102 -7.24 -4.58 -14.13
N VAL A 103 -6.54 -3.82 -13.29
CA VAL A 103 -6.89 -2.43 -12.98
C VAL A 103 -6.91 -1.54 -14.21
N GLU A 104 -5.95 -1.67 -15.12
CA GLU A 104 -5.89 -0.84 -16.32
C GLU A 104 -7.08 -1.07 -17.26
N ASN A 105 -7.45 -2.34 -17.49
CA ASN A 105 -8.63 -2.66 -18.30
C ASN A 105 -9.92 -2.16 -17.64
N GLN A 106 -10.05 -2.30 -16.30
CA GLN A 106 -11.21 -1.81 -15.57
C GLN A 106 -11.32 -0.29 -15.59
N LEU A 107 -10.20 0.43 -15.54
CA LEU A 107 -10.17 1.88 -15.70
C LEU A 107 -10.49 2.30 -17.14
N ALA A 108 -10.07 1.54 -18.14
CA ALA A 108 -10.40 1.81 -19.55
C ALA A 108 -11.92 1.72 -19.80
N ASP A 109 -12.61 0.82 -19.11
CA ASP A 109 -14.06 0.61 -19.19
C ASP A 109 -14.87 1.57 -18.29
N ASP A 110 -14.25 2.32 -17.39
CA ASP A 110 -14.92 3.27 -16.48
C ASP A 110 -15.12 4.62 -17.16
N ALA A 111 -16.34 4.88 -17.66
CA ALA A 111 -16.69 6.11 -18.37
C ALA A 111 -16.47 7.38 -17.53
N ALA A 112 -16.72 7.32 -16.21
CA ALA A 112 -16.51 8.46 -15.32
C ALA A 112 -15.02 8.77 -15.15
N TYR A 113 -14.19 7.73 -15.02
CA TYR A 113 -12.73 7.88 -15.02
C TYR A 113 -12.22 8.46 -16.34
N GLN A 114 -12.65 7.91 -17.49
CA GLN A 114 -12.23 8.37 -18.81
C GLN A 114 -12.54 9.86 -19.02
N GLN A 115 -13.72 10.30 -18.58
CA GLN A 115 -14.11 11.70 -18.65
C GLN A 115 -13.26 12.60 -17.75
N GLN A 116 -13.06 12.23 -16.49
CA GLN A 116 -12.30 13.04 -15.52
C GLN A 116 -10.79 13.03 -15.80
N ALA A 117 -10.26 11.92 -16.31
CA ALA A 117 -8.85 11.77 -16.64
C ALA A 117 -8.47 12.34 -18.01
N ALA A 118 -9.42 12.82 -18.82
CA ALA A 118 -9.20 13.17 -20.23
C ALA A 118 -8.02 14.13 -20.46
N ALA A 119 -7.85 15.14 -19.60
CA ALA A 119 -6.75 16.10 -19.73
C ALA A 119 -5.36 15.44 -19.55
N TYR A 120 -5.26 14.46 -18.66
CA TYR A 120 -4.05 13.69 -18.41
C TYR A 120 -3.82 12.63 -19.48
N LEU A 121 -4.85 11.82 -19.80
CA LEU A 121 -4.74 10.70 -20.74
C LEU A 121 -4.50 11.15 -22.18
N ASN A 122 -5.08 12.29 -22.58
CA ASN A 122 -5.01 12.84 -23.92
C ASN A 122 -4.07 14.05 -24.01
N ALA A 123 -3.11 14.17 -23.07
CA ALA A 123 -2.11 15.24 -23.12
C ALA A 123 -1.37 15.24 -24.48
N PRO A 124 -1.19 16.41 -25.13
CA PRO A 124 -0.56 16.49 -26.42
C PRO A 124 0.89 15.99 -26.41
N LEU A 125 1.36 15.37 -27.49
CA LEU A 125 2.73 14.84 -27.60
C LEU A 125 3.81 15.90 -27.38
N ASN A 126 3.53 17.15 -27.71
CA ASN A 126 4.43 18.28 -27.52
C ASN A 126 4.29 18.96 -26.15
N ALA A 127 3.31 18.53 -25.34
CA ALA A 127 3.07 18.97 -23.97
C ALA A 127 2.59 17.79 -23.11
N PRO A 128 3.44 16.78 -22.90
CA PRO A 128 3.07 15.56 -22.19
C PRO A 128 2.76 15.85 -20.71
N ALA A 129 1.93 15.01 -20.11
CA ALA A 129 1.51 15.16 -18.70
C ALA A 129 2.68 14.97 -17.70
N TYR A 130 3.73 14.28 -18.10
CA TYR A 130 4.92 13.99 -17.29
C TYR A 130 6.13 13.71 -18.21
N GLU A 131 7.33 13.69 -17.65
CA GLU A 131 8.54 13.30 -18.38
C GLU A 131 8.75 11.77 -18.35
N ARG A 132 8.60 11.15 -17.18
CA ARG A 132 8.78 9.71 -16.94
C ARG A 132 7.86 9.22 -15.83
N ILE A 133 7.52 7.94 -15.92
CA ILE A 133 6.97 7.14 -14.83
C ILE A 133 7.92 5.96 -14.61
N GLU A 134 8.36 5.79 -13.37
CA GLU A 134 8.98 4.55 -12.90
C GLU A 134 7.95 3.83 -12.06
N SER A 135 7.69 2.56 -12.34
CA SER A 135 6.75 1.74 -11.57
C SER A 135 7.45 0.51 -11.01
N SER A 136 7.18 0.21 -9.77
CA SER A 136 7.63 -1.00 -9.08
C SER A 136 6.45 -1.74 -8.49
N LEU A 137 6.35 -3.04 -8.77
CA LEU A 137 5.41 -3.94 -8.12
C LEU A 137 6.07 -4.52 -6.88
N LEU A 138 5.44 -4.31 -5.74
CA LEU A 138 5.92 -4.67 -4.42
C LEU A 138 4.98 -5.70 -3.80
N GLN A 139 5.53 -6.66 -3.03
CA GLN A 139 4.77 -7.60 -2.21
C GLN A 139 5.02 -7.30 -0.74
N ALA A 140 3.95 -7.12 0.04
CA ALA A 140 4.05 -6.85 1.47
C ALA A 140 4.76 -7.98 2.22
N PHE A 141 5.47 -7.64 3.29
CA PHE A 141 6.10 -8.62 4.17
C PHE A 141 5.05 -9.39 4.99
N THR A 142 5.34 -10.64 5.30
CA THR A 142 4.48 -11.49 6.14
C THR A 142 4.29 -10.92 7.55
N GLY A 143 5.30 -10.23 8.08
CA GLY A 143 5.24 -9.55 9.39
C GLY A 143 4.36 -8.29 9.39
N MET A 144 4.00 -7.77 8.22
CA MET A 144 3.08 -6.65 8.02
C MET A 144 2.37 -6.81 6.67
N PRO A 145 1.40 -7.73 6.57
CA PRO A 145 0.77 -8.11 5.30
C PRO A 145 -0.18 -7.07 4.72
N GLU A 146 -0.60 -6.10 5.51
CA GLU A 146 -1.52 -5.02 5.13
C GLU A 146 -0.86 -3.67 5.43
N LEU A 147 -1.23 -2.65 4.66
CA LEU A 147 -0.82 -1.27 4.88
C LEU A 147 -1.49 -0.71 6.15
N GLU A 148 -0.72 -0.03 7.00
CA GLU A 148 -1.22 0.70 8.15
C GLU A 148 -1.32 2.20 7.81
N VAL A 149 -2.54 2.75 7.85
CA VAL A 149 -2.79 4.18 7.62
C VAL A 149 -2.51 4.95 8.92
N PRO A 150 -1.61 5.94 8.90
CA PRO A 150 -1.37 6.75 10.07
C PRO A 150 -2.53 7.71 10.34
N GLU A 151 -2.57 8.26 11.55
CA GLU A 151 -3.50 9.32 11.92
C GLU A 151 -3.35 10.54 10.97
N GLN A 152 -4.47 11.08 10.49
CA GLN A 152 -4.52 12.22 9.60
C GLN A 152 -4.14 13.52 10.36
N LYS A 153 -2.89 13.92 10.21
CA LYS A 153 -2.33 15.17 10.75
C LYS A 153 -1.06 15.54 9.97
N PRO A 154 -0.57 16.78 10.07
CA PRO A 154 0.72 17.14 9.50
C PRO A 154 1.81 16.20 9.99
N ARG A 155 2.59 15.63 9.06
CA ARG A 155 3.66 14.66 9.34
C ARG A 155 4.60 14.54 8.16
N ILE A 156 5.74 13.93 8.37
CA ILE A 156 6.67 13.54 7.34
C ILE A 156 6.70 12.01 7.19
N PHE A 157 7.00 11.56 5.99
CA PHE A 157 7.20 10.15 5.69
C PHE A 157 8.64 9.93 5.25
N GLU A 158 9.22 8.82 5.61
CA GLU A 158 10.51 8.37 5.13
C GLU A 158 10.30 7.07 4.36
N LEU A 159 10.43 7.15 3.03
CA LEU A 159 10.49 6.00 2.14
C LEU A 159 11.93 5.54 2.03
N ARG A 160 12.21 4.30 2.38
CA ARG A 160 13.57 3.74 2.34
C ARG A 160 13.63 2.58 1.36
N ARG A 161 14.58 2.65 0.43
CA ARG A 161 14.97 1.52 -0.43
C ARG A 161 16.28 0.93 0.07
N TYR A 162 16.29 -0.38 0.32
CA TYR A 162 17.47 -1.15 0.65
C TYR A 162 17.82 -2.07 -0.50
N GLU A 163 18.96 -1.84 -1.11
CA GLU A 163 19.51 -2.67 -2.20
C GLU A 163 20.44 -3.74 -1.61
N SER A 164 20.38 -4.94 -2.13
CA SER A 164 21.23 -6.05 -1.70
C SER A 164 22.14 -6.48 -2.85
N PRO A 165 23.37 -6.97 -2.54
CA PRO A 165 24.33 -7.35 -3.58
C PRO A 165 23.96 -8.65 -4.30
N THR A 166 23.12 -9.49 -3.72
CA THR A 166 22.63 -10.75 -4.30
C THR A 166 21.22 -11.06 -3.86
N GLU A 167 20.49 -11.92 -4.60
CA GLU A 167 19.15 -12.39 -4.19
C GLU A 167 19.17 -13.07 -2.83
N TYR A 168 20.24 -13.84 -2.53
CA TYR A 168 20.41 -14.47 -1.22
C TYR A 168 20.49 -13.43 -0.10
N ALA A 169 21.28 -12.37 -0.29
CA ALA A 169 21.40 -11.28 0.68
C ALA A 169 20.06 -10.56 0.88
N GLY A 170 19.34 -10.29 -0.23
CA GLY A 170 18.01 -9.70 -0.17
C GLY A 170 17.02 -10.54 0.63
N LYS A 171 16.95 -11.84 0.36
CA LYS A 171 16.10 -12.77 1.12
C LYS A 171 16.47 -12.82 2.61
N LYS A 172 17.76 -12.81 2.94
CA LYS A 172 18.22 -12.78 4.33
C LYS A 172 17.89 -11.47 5.04
N LYS A 173 17.96 -10.34 4.33
CA LYS A 173 17.50 -9.06 4.92
C LYS A 173 16.00 -9.03 5.15
N ILE A 174 15.19 -9.61 4.25
CA ILE A 174 13.74 -9.76 4.44
C ILE A 174 13.41 -10.68 5.62
N GLU A 175 14.14 -11.82 5.75
CA GLU A 175 14.04 -12.72 6.90
C GLU A 175 14.35 -11.98 8.22
N MET A 176 15.38 -11.13 8.23
CA MET A 176 15.73 -10.31 9.40
C MET A 176 14.57 -9.39 9.83
N PHE A 177 13.84 -8.78 8.88
CA PHE A 177 12.66 -7.97 9.18
C PHE A 177 11.51 -8.80 9.76
N ASN A 178 11.24 -9.98 9.19
CA ASN A 178 10.11 -10.84 9.55
C ASN A 178 10.46 -11.75 10.75
N GLU A 179 11.24 -12.80 10.54
CA GLU A 179 11.58 -13.83 11.52
C GLU A 179 12.54 -13.27 12.59
N GLY A 180 13.47 -12.39 12.19
CA GLY A 180 14.37 -11.66 13.09
C GLY A 180 13.65 -10.61 13.94
N ARG A 181 12.37 -10.31 13.65
CA ARG A 181 11.50 -9.37 14.38
C ARG A 181 11.98 -7.91 14.37
N GLU A 182 12.74 -7.49 13.36
CA GLU A 182 13.15 -6.08 13.23
C GLU A 182 11.92 -5.15 13.19
N ILE A 183 10.81 -5.55 12.51
CA ILE A 183 9.53 -4.82 12.54
C ILE A 183 9.00 -4.64 13.96
N GLY A 184 9.13 -5.66 14.82
CA GLY A 184 8.71 -5.59 16.22
C GLY A 184 9.53 -4.58 17.03
N ILE A 185 10.83 -4.48 16.76
CA ILE A 185 11.72 -3.48 17.39
C ILE A 185 11.27 -2.07 17.00
N PHE A 186 11.01 -1.82 15.69
CA PHE A 186 10.48 -0.53 15.22
C PHE A 186 9.21 -0.15 15.96
N LYS A 187 8.21 -1.05 15.99
CA LYS A 187 6.92 -0.80 16.66
C LYS A 187 7.08 -0.53 18.16
N ARG A 188 7.91 -1.32 18.86
CA ARG A 188 8.18 -1.15 20.30
C ARG A 188 8.83 0.20 20.62
N LEU A 189 9.70 0.68 19.77
CA LEU A 189 10.36 1.98 19.92
C LEU A 189 9.47 3.17 19.55
N GLY A 190 8.28 2.93 19.01
CA GLY A 190 7.32 3.97 18.68
C GLY A 190 7.36 4.46 17.22
N PHE A 191 8.13 3.79 16.35
CA PHE A 191 8.00 4.03 14.92
C PHE A 191 6.60 3.68 14.46
N LYS A 192 6.09 4.44 13.50
CA LYS A 192 4.78 4.22 12.88
C LYS A 192 4.99 3.76 11.43
N PRO A 193 5.09 2.45 11.19
CA PRO A 193 5.25 1.94 9.83
C PRO A 193 3.97 2.11 9.04
N VAL A 194 4.14 2.39 7.73
CA VAL A 194 3.04 2.41 6.74
C VAL A 194 3.01 1.09 5.99
N PHE A 195 4.15 0.61 5.52
CA PHE A 195 4.31 -0.70 4.89
C PHE A 195 5.76 -1.18 4.93
N TYR A 196 5.96 -2.48 4.76
CA TYR A 196 7.21 -3.14 4.42
C TYR A 196 6.97 -4.08 3.24
N SER A 197 7.89 -4.13 2.28
CA SER A 197 7.68 -4.92 1.06
C SER A 197 8.98 -5.32 0.38
N GLU A 198 8.94 -6.40 -0.41
CA GLU A 198 9.98 -6.74 -1.37
C GLU A 198 9.56 -6.32 -2.78
N THR A 199 10.54 -5.97 -3.62
CA THR A 199 10.30 -5.65 -5.02
C THR A 199 10.19 -6.94 -5.85
N VAL A 200 8.99 -7.21 -6.36
CA VAL A 200 8.72 -8.32 -7.27
C VAL A 200 9.22 -7.99 -8.69
N ILE A 201 8.81 -6.80 -9.19
CA ILE A 201 9.24 -6.25 -10.48
C ILE A 201 9.56 -4.78 -10.29
N GLY A 202 10.70 -4.32 -10.81
CA GLY A 202 11.13 -2.92 -10.71
C GLY A 202 12.64 -2.77 -10.91
N GLY A 203 13.13 -1.55 -10.80
CA GLY A 203 14.55 -1.23 -10.88
C GLY A 203 15.34 -1.61 -9.63
N PHE A 204 16.67 -1.67 -9.76
CA PHE A 204 17.63 -1.84 -8.65
C PHE A 204 17.47 -3.13 -7.83
N ARG A 205 16.92 -4.20 -8.41
CA ARG A 205 16.77 -5.49 -7.74
C ARG A 205 18.12 -6.21 -7.55
N PRO A 206 18.27 -7.02 -6.49
CA PRO A 206 17.28 -7.27 -5.42
C PRO A 206 17.21 -6.11 -4.43
N ASN A 207 16.00 -5.70 -4.09
CA ASN A 207 15.77 -4.64 -3.10
C ASN A 207 14.43 -4.81 -2.38
N LEU A 208 14.30 -4.10 -1.27
CA LEU A 208 13.08 -3.95 -0.51
C LEU A 208 12.76 -2.46 -0.32
N PHE A 209 11.49 -2.17 -0.13
CA PHE A 209 11.01 -0.85 0.26
C PHE A 209 10.23 -0.94 1.57
N TYR A 210 10.38 0.08 2.39
CA TYR A 210 9.46 0.32 3.49
C TYR A 210 9.26 1.82 3.70
N MET A 211 8.16 2.16 4.36
CA MET A 211 7.83 3.53 4.71
C MET A 211 7.47 3.60 6.18
N VAL A 212 8.05 4.57 6.85
CA VAL A 212 7.72 4.95 8.22
C VAL A 212 7.35 6.43 8.27
N THR A 213 6.59 6.86 9.29
CA THR A 213 6.19 8.25 9.41
C THR A 213 6.50 8.81 10.79
N PHE A 214 6.73 10.12 10.84
CA PHE A 214 7.12 10.89 12.02
C PHE A 214 6.31 12.18 12.09
N ASP A 215 6.13 12.70 13.28
CA ASP A 215 5.44 13.99 13.46
C ASP A 215 6.30 15.15 12.88
N ASP A 216 7.64 15.07 13.02
CA ASP A 216 8.63 16.02 12.52
C ASP A 216 10.03 15.40 12.43
N MET A 217 11.03 16.16 12.00
CA MET A 217 12.42 15.70 11.90
C MET A 217 13.06 15.45 13.26
N ASP A 218 12.66 16.15 14.31
CA ASP A 218 13.16 15.91 15.67
C ASP A 218 12.69 14.56 16.18
N ALA A 219 11.44 14.19 15.91
CA ALA A 219 10.90 12.85 16.22
C ALA A 219 11.63 11.76 15.43
N HIS A 220 11.90 12.00 14.14
CA HIS A 220 12.72 11.11 13.31
C HIS A 220 14.09 10.86 13.96
N ASP A 221 14.84 11.91 14.27
CA ASP A 221 16.20 11.80 14.81
C ASP A 221 16.23 11.09 16.16
N ARG A 222 15.27 11.39 17.04
CA ARG A 222 15.14 10.72 18.35
C ARG A 222 14.87 9.23 18.21
N LEU A 223 13.97 8.85 17.30
CA LEU A 223 13.60 7.43 17.12
C LEU A 223 14.72 6.64 16.46
N TRP A 224 15.41 7.18 15.44
CA TRP A 224 16.57 6.52 14.85
C TRP A 224 17.75 6.39 15.82
N LYS A 225 17.96 7.40 16.66
CA LYS A 225 18.96 7.31 17.74
C LYS A 225 18.60 6.22 18.76
N ALA A 226 17.33 6.14 19.15
CA ALA A 226 16.85 5.10 20.05
C ALA A 226 17.02 3.70 19.43
N PHE A 227 16.68 3.53 18.14
CA PHE A 227 16.85 2.29 17.41
C PHE A 227 18.34 1.87 17.36
N GLY A 228 19.24 2.78 17.02
CA GLY A 228 20.69 2.50 16.92
C GLY A 228 21.32 2.06 18.24
N SER A 229 20.77 2.50 19.38
CA SER A 229 21.23 2.15 20.74
C SER A 229 20.44 1.00 21.39
N ASP A 230 19.39 0.48 20.73
CA ASP A 230 18.53 -0.55 21.28
C ASP A 230 19.25 -1.88 21.46
N PRO A 231 19.19 -2.53 22.66
CA PRO A 231 19.90 -3.79 22.93
C PRO A 231 19.42 -4.95 22.06
N GLU A 232 18.13 -5.03 21.74
CA GLU A 232 17.57 -6.09 20.91
C GLU A 232 18.03 -5.94 19.44
N TRP A 233 18.03 -4.70 18.91
CA TRP A 233 18.62 -4.40 17.62
C TRP A 233 20.10 -4.73 17.58
N ASN A 234 20.88 -4.31 18.59
CA ASN A 234 22.32 -4.57 18.66
C ASN A 234 22.64 -6.07 18.72
N ARG A 235 21.80 -6.86 19.37
CA ARG A 235 21.91 -8.33 19.36
C ARG A 235 21.54 -8.89 17.98
N LEU A 236 20.43 -8.43 17.37
CA LEU A 236 19.97 -8.94 16.08
C LEU A 236 20.98 -8.70 14.95
N LYS A 237 21.50 -7.49 14.83
CA LYS A 237 22.44 -7.11 13.76
C LYS A 237 23.83 -7.80 13.89
N THR A 238 24.16 -8.36 15.07
CA THR A 238 25.41 -9.08 15.27
C THR A 238 25.29 -10.60 15.09
N MET A 239 24.09 -11.10 14.75
CA MET A 239 23.88 -12.51 14.45
C MET A 239 24.63 -12.89 13.16
N PRO A 240 25.36 -14.04 13.14
CA PRO A 240 26.15 -14.44 11.97
C PRO A 240 25.37 -14.54 10.66
N GLN A 241 24.07 -14.85 10.72
CA GLN A 241 23.19 -14.93 9.55
C GLN A 241 22.73 -13.57 9.01
N TYR A 242 22.98 -12.46 9.73
CA TYR A 242 22.54 -11.10 9.37
C TYR A 242 23.69 -10.08 9.33
N PRO A 243 24.78 -10.35 8.58
CA PRO A 243 25.89 -9.40 8.47
C PRO A 243 25.45 -8.11 7.76
N ASP A 244 26.11 -7.00 8.06
CA ASP A 244 25.85 -5.69 7.44
C ASP A 244 25.93 -5.74 5.89
N ALA A 245 26.77 -6.64 5.35
CA ALA A 245 26.93 -6.86 3.91
C ALA A 245 25.67 -7.37 3.19
N LEU A 246 24.57 -7.68 3.90
CA LEU A 246 23.28 -7.98 3.28
C LEU A 246 22.71 -6.78 2.54
N VAL A 247 23.10 -5.56 2.91
CA VAL A 247 22.64 -4.31 2.29
C VAL A 247 23.85 -3.59 1.68
N SER A 248 23.81 -3.39 0.36
CA SER A 248 24.85 -2.66 -0.37
C SER A 248 24.60 -1.17 -0.43
N ARG A 249 23.33 -0.74 -0.39
CA ARG A 249 22.92 0.66 -0.45
C ARG A 249 21.60 0.89 0.25
N ILE A 250 21.52 2.02 0.95
CA ILE A 250 20.28 2.56 1.53
C ILE A 250 20.01 3.93 0.89
N THR A 251 18.81 4.10 0.36
CA THR A 251 18.35 5.39 -0.19
C THR A 251 17.11 5.83 0.58
N PRO A 252 17.25 6.76 1.54
CA PRO A 252 16.11 7.41 2.17
C PRO A 252 15.56 8.52 1.27
N THR A 253 14.24 8.69 1.26
CA THR A 253 13.53 9.79 0.61
C THR A 253 12.49 10.34 1.58
N PHE A 254 12.60 11.61 1.93
CA PHE A 254 11.65 12.27 2.82
C PHE A 254 10.51 12.88 2.00
N LEU A 255 9.29 12.57 2.40
CA LEU A 255 8.08 12.88 1.66
C LEU A 255 7.08 13.62 2.55
N VAL A 256 6.26 14.46 1.92
CA VAL A 256 5.06 15.06 2.51
C VAL A 256 3.84 14.64 1.71
N PRO A 257 2.71 14.33 2.35
CA PRO A 257 1.52 13.90 1.63
C PRO A 257 0.86 15.11 0.96
N GLU A 258 0.30 14.88 -0.23
CA GLU A 258 -0.60 15.84 -0.85
C GLU A 258 -1.90 15.95 -0.03
N PRO A 259 -2.59 17.11 -0.04
CA PRO A 259 -3.80 17.32 0.76
C PRO A 259 -4.93 16.31 0.49
N PHE A 260 -4.93 15.70 -0.70
CA PHE A 260 -5.89 14.67 -1.13
C PHE A 260 -5.36 13.23 -0.97
N SER A 261 -4.14 13.06 -0.47
CA SER A 261 -3.59 11.75 -0.13
C SER A 261 -4.46 11.04 0.89
N GLN A 262 -4.64 9.74 0.73
CA GLN A 262 -5.43 8.92 1.66
C GLN A 262 -4.56 8.27 2.77
N ILE A 263 -3.26 8.57 2.73
CA ILE A 263 -2.28 8.12 3.73
C ILE A 263 -1.65 9.34 4.37
#